data_e90222b35633275304bf1ea0606501ea
#
_entry.id   e90222b35633275304bf1ea0606501ea
#
_cell.length_a   1.000
_cell.length_b   1.000
_cell.length_c   1.000
_cell.angle_alpha   90.00
_cell.angle_beta   90.00
_cell.angle_gamma   90.00
#
_symmetry.space_group_name_H-M   'P 1'
#
loop_
_entity.id
_entity.type
_entity.pdbx_description
1 polymer ?
#
loop_
_entity_poly.entity_id
_entity_poly.type
_entity_poly.pdbx_seq_one_letter_code
_entity_poly.pdbx_strand_id
1 'polypeptide(L)'
;MNIDVELIEKVVKKVLNDVETGSCESEYGYGIFDTMDEAIEASAKAQKEYMNHSMADRQRYVEGIREVVCTKENLEYMSKLAVEESGMGAYEYKVIKNRLAAVKSPGVEDLTTEALSGDDGLTLVEYCPFGVIGAIAPTTNPTETVICNSIAVLAGGNTVVFSPQPRS
;
A
#
# COMPACT_ATOMS: atom_id res chain seq x y z
N MET A 1 23.11 35.96 -17.72
CA MET A 1 22.31 34.83 -17.26
C MET A 1 21.50 35.36 -16.06
N ASN A 2 20.26 35.77 -16.30
CA ASN A 2 19.39 36.24 -15.20
C ASN A 2 18.90 35.00 -14.46
N ILE A 3 19.37 34.83 -13.26
CA ILE A 3 18.88 33.82 -12.34
C ILE A 3 17.52 34.33 -11.82
N ASP A 4 16.49 33.55 -12.06
CA ASP A 4 15.13 33.89 -11.63
C ASP A 4 15.03 33.76 -10.11
N VAL A 5 14.98 34.90 -9.43
CA VAL A 5 14.97 34.99 -7.95
C VAL A 5 13.70 34.34 -7.39
N GLU A 6 12.57 34.43 -8.10
CA GLU A 6 11.31 33.76 -7.71
C GLU A 6 11.43 32.23 -7.73
N LEU A 7 12.18 31.68 -8.69
CA LEU A 7 12.43 30.23 -8.77
C LEU A 7 13.29 29.77 -7.59
N ILE A 8 14.31 30.55 -7.23
CA ILE A 8 15.17 30.26 -6.07
C ILE A 8 14.38 30.31 -4.76
N GLU A 9 13.56 31.34 -4.56
CA GLU A 9 12.71 31.44 -3.37
C GLU A 9 11.72 30.27 -3.26
N LYS A 10 11.18 29.82 -4.38
CA LYS A 10 10.25 28.69 -4.43
C LYS A 10 10.94 27.37 -4.08
N VAL A 11 12.15 27.16 -4.60
CA VAL A 11 12.97 25.98 -4.28
C VAL A 11 13.41 25.99 -2.82
N VAL A 12 13.88 27.13 -2.30
CA VAL A 12 14.30 27.28 -0.90
C VAL A 12 13.12 27.06 0.07
N LYS A 13 11.94 27.62 -0.23
CA LYS A 13 10.72 27.38 0.57
C LYS A 13 10.30 25.90 0.53
N LYS A 14 10.42 25.26 -0.61
CA LYS A 14 10.11 23.81 -0.73
C LYS A 14 11.07 23.00 0.12
N VAL A 15 12.38 23.22 0.00
CA VAL A 15 13.41 22.49 0.77
C VAL A 15 13.26 22.74 2.28
N LEU A 16 12.95 23.95 2.72
CA LEU A 16 12.73 24.25 4.13
C LEU A 16 11.48 23.54 4.67
N ASN A 17 10.40 23.51 3.89
CA ASN A 17 9.17 22.82 4.27
C ASN A 17 9.40 21.29 4.35
N ASP A 18 10.15 20.71 3.41
CA ASP A 18 10.51 19.28 3.38
C ASP A 18 11.40 18.90 4.59
N VAL A 19 12.29 19.79 5.02
CA VAL A 19 13.12 19.60 6.23
C VAL A 19 12.30 19.72 7.52
N GLU A 20 11.35 20.66 7.58
CA GLU A 20 10.51 20.87 8.77
C GLU A 20 9.43 19.78 8.92
N THR A 21 8.90 19.27 7.82
CA THR A 21 7.85 18.23 7.83
C THR A 21 8.40 16.80 7.87
N GLY A 22 9.70 16.62 7.63
CA GLY A 22 10.33 15.30 7.52
C GLY A 22 9.73 14.44 6.39
N SER A 23 9.07 15.09 5.42
CA SER A 23 8.54 14.43 4.23
C SER A 23 9.67 14.29 3.21
N CYS A 24 10.25 13.11 3.12
CA CYS A 24 11.07 12.74 1.97
C CYS A 24 10.11 12.53 0.78
N GLU A 25 9.80 13.61 0.04
CA GLU A 25 9.18 13.48 -1.28
C GLU A 25 10.26 12.95 -2.22
N SER A 26 10.20 11.67 -2.57
CA SER A 26 11.06 11.11 -3.62
C SER A 26 10.73 11.78 -4.96
N GLU A 27 11.69 11.79 -5.89
CA GLU A 27 11.49 12.28 -7.26
C GLU A 27 10.32 11.59 -7.98
N TYR A 28 9.91 10.43 -7.49
CA TYR A 28 8.89 9.54 -8.06
C TYR A 28 7.49 9.67 -7.42
N GLY A 29 7.33 10.49 -6.36
CA GLY A 29 6.04 10.71 -5.70
C GLY A 29 5.86 9.98 -4.37
N TYR A 30 4.67 10.06 -3.83
CA TYR A 30 4.33 9.54 -2.50
C TYR A 30 4.53 8.02 -2.39
N GLY A 31 5.31 7.59 -1.38
CA GLY A 31 5.48 6.18 -1.04
C GLY A 31 6.50 5.43 -1.92
N ILE A 32 7.22 6.13 -2.81
CA ILE A 32 8.32 5.57 -3.59
C ILE A 32 9.64 6.13 -3.04
N PHE A 33 10.61 5.26 -2.80
CA PHE A 33 11.88 5.60 -2.17
C PHE A 33 13.04 5.07 -3.00
N ASP A 34 14.18 5.75 -2.94
CA ASP A 34 15.38 5.36 -3.69
C ASP A 34 16.06 4.15 -3.06
N THR A 35 15.95 3.99 -1.75
CA THR A 35 16.55 2.89 -1.02
C THR A 35 15.53 2.09 -0.20
N MET A 36 15.84 0.83 0.02
CA MET A 36 15.03 -0.04 0.88
C MET A 36 15.02 0.44 2.33
N ASP A 37 16.14 0.98 2.81
CA ASP A 37 16.25 1.47 4.18
C ASP A 37 15.32 2.66 4.43
N GLU A 38 15.25 3.61 3.49
CA GLU A 38 14.31 4.74 3.56
C GLU A 38 12.85 4.27 3.54
N ALA A 39 12.51 3.32 2.68
CA ALA A 39 11.17 2.74 2.63
C ALA A 39 10.78 2.06 3.95
N ILE A 40 11.71 1.31 4.56
CA ILE A 40 11.51 0.64 5.85
C ILE A 40 11.35 1.67 6.97
N GLU A 41 12.17 2.70 7.01
CA GLU A 41 12.11 3.76 8.02
C GLU A 41 10.79 4.52 7.94
N ALA A 42 10.37 4.92 6.74
CA ALA A 42 9.08 5.57 6.51
C ALA A 42 7.90 4.67 6.92
N SER A 43 7.96 3.39 6.56
CA SER A 43 6.94 2.40 6.94
C SER A 43 6.90 2.18 8.46
N ALA A 44 8.05 2.15 9.13
CA ALA A 44 8.14 2.02 10.59
C ALA A 44 7.55 3.24 11.33
N LYS A 45 7.75 4.44 10.78
CA LYS A 45 7.12 5.66 11.29
C LYS A 45 5.60 5.61 11.11
N ALA A 46 5.15 5.28 9.89
CA ALA A 46 3.73 5.13 9.59
C ALA A 46 3.05 4.05 10.44
N GLN A 47 3.73 2.94 10.73
CA GLN A 47 3.21 1.87 11.60
C GLN A 47 2.88 2.38 13.01
N LYS A 48 3.73 3.22 13.60
CA LYS A 48 3.48 3.80 14.93
C LYS A 48 2.23 4.67 14.95
N GLU A 49 1.99 5.42 13.89
CA GLU A 49 0.79 6.24 13.73
C GLU A 49 -0.43 5.36 13.47
N TYR A 50 -0.29 4.36 12.59
CA TYR A 50 -1.35 3.46 12.19
C TYR A 50 -1.91 2.60 13.33
N MET A 51 -1.10 2.28 14.33
CA MET A 51 -1.53 1.57 15.55
C MET A 51 -2.61 2.30 16.34
N ASN A 52 -2.75 3.62 16.16
CA ASN A 52 -3.76 4.42 16.82
C ASN A 52 -5.09 4.51 16.04
N HIS A 53 -5.15 3.92 14.84
CA HIS A 53 -6.32 3.98 13.99
C HIS A 53 -7.33 2.88 14.35
N SER A 54 -8.59 3.25 14.36
CA SER A 54 -9.70 2.34 14.66
C SER A 54 -9.95 1.34 13.52
N MET A 55 -10.72 0.30 13.79
CA MET A 55 -11.19 -0.64 12.76
C MET A 55 -12.01 0.08 11.68
N ALA A 56 -12.79 1.09 12.04
CA ALA A 56 -13.52 1.90 11.08
C ALA A 56 -12.59 2.73 10.17
N ASP A 57 -11.47 3.20 10.68
CA ASP A 57 -10.46 3.88 9.85
C ASP A 57 -9.80 2.91 8.89
N ARG A 58 -9.44 1.71 9.35
CA ARG A 58 -8.88 0.65 8.49
C ARG A 58 -9.85 0.25 7.39
N GLN A 59 -11.13 0.12 7.71
CA GLN A 59 -12.18 -0.15 6.72
C GLN A 59 -12.22 0.93 5.63
N ARG A 60 -12.17 2.21 6.01
CA ARG A 60 -12.13 3.32 5.03
C ARG A 60 -10.92 3.27 4.12
N TYR A 61 -9.74 2.88 4.63
CA TYR A 61 -8.53 2.75 3.81
C TYR A 61 -8.64 1.58 2.82
N VAL A 62 -9.14 0.44 3.28
CA VAL A 62 -9.38 -0.72 2.41
C VAL A 62 -10.40 -0.39 1.31
N GLU A 63 -11.51 0.27 1.68
CA GLU A 63 -12.51 0.72 0.72
C GLU A 63 -11.94 1.72 -0.28
N GLY A 64 -11.16 2.69 0.17
CA GLY A 64 -10.48 3.64 -0.72
C GLY A 64 -9.55 2.96 -1.74
N ILE A 65 -8.80 1.93 -1.34
CA ILE A 65 -7.99 1.13 -2.27
C ILE A 65 -8.90 0.41 -3.28
N ARG A 66 -9.97 -0.24 -2.81
CA ARG A 66 -10.92 -0.95 -3.67
C ARG A 66 -11.57 -0.02 -4.70
N GLU A 67 -11.99 1.16 -4.27
CA GLU A 67 -12.60 2.18 -5.15
C GLU A 67 -11.63 2.64 -6.22
N VAL A 68 -10.43 3.07 -5.85
CA VAL A 68 -9.41 3.58 -6.77
C VAL A 68 -9.00 2.51 -7.78
N VAL A 69 -8.72 1.29 -7.32
CA VAL A 69 -8.33 0.17 -8.19
C VAL A 69 -9.43 -0.20 -9.16
N CYS A 70 -10.70 -0.18 -8.71
CA CYS A 70 -11.84 -0.60 -9.53
C CYS A 70 -12.33 0.46 -10.52
N THR A 71 -11.73 1.66 -10.57
CA THR A 71 -12.04 2.60 -11.65
C THR A 71 -11.64 2.01 -13.00
N LYS A 72 -12.42 2.29 -14.02
CA LYS A 72 -12.16 1.76 -15.37
C LYS A 72 -10.76 2.15 -15.86
N GLU A 73 -10.41 3.41 -15.68
CA GLU A 73 -9.12 3.97 -16.13
C GLU A 73 -7.94 3.26 -15.46
N ASN A 74 -7.97 3.06 -14.14
CA ASN A 74 -6.89 2.41 -13.40
C ASN A 74 -6.79 0.92 -13.74
N LEU A 75 -7.92 0.21 -13.86
CA LEU A 75 -7.91 -1.20 -14.26
C LEU A 75 -7.30 -1.38 -15.65
N GLU A 76 -7.68 -0.56 -16.62
CA GLU A 76 -7.16 -0.61 -17.98
C GLU A 76 -5.67 -0.26 -18.01
N TYR A 77 -5.26 0.82 -17.34
CA TYR A 77 -3.88 1.27 -17.30
C TYR A 77 -2.93 0.22 -16.67
N MET A 78 -3.24 -0.23 -15.44
CA MET A 78 -2.41 -1.22 -14.75
C MET A 78 -2.32 -2.54 -15.51
N SER A 79 -3.42 -2.98 -16.10
CA SER A 79 -3.46 -4.26 -16.84
C SER A 79 -2.65 -4.19 -18.12
N LYS A 80 -2.71 -3.05 -18.83
CA LYS A 80 -1.92 -2.81 -20.03
C LYS A 80 -0.44 -2.77 -19.70
N LEU A 81 -0.04 -1.98 -18.70
CA LEU A 81 1.34 -1.83 -18.27
C LEU A 81 1.93 -3.19 -17.83
N ALA A 82 1.19 -3.97 -17.03
CA ALA A 82 1.63 -5.26 -16.56
C ALA A 82 1.91 -6.27 -17.70
N VAL A 83 1.13 -6.25 -18.78
CA VAL A 83 1.37 -7.10 -19.96
C VAL A 83 2.54 -6.59 -20.78
N GLU A 84 2.64 -5.28 -20.98
CA GLU A 84 3.71 -4.65 -21.79
C GLU A 84 5.09 -4.86 -21.16
N GLU A 85 5.21 -4.67 -19.85
CA GLU A 85 6.49 -4.82 -19.15
C GLU A 85 6.89 -6.27 -18.90
N SER A 86 5.96 -7.12 -18.47
CA SER A 86 6.26 -8.51 -18.15
C SER A 86 6.28 -9.44 -19.36
N GLY A 87 5.59 -9.09 -20.43
CA GLY A 87 5.32 -9.98 -21.57
C GLY A 87 4.45 -11.20 -21.21
N MET A 88 3.75 -11.16 -20.06
CA MET A 88 3.02 -12.31 -19.52
C MET A 88 1.53 -12.07 -19.41
N GLY A 89 0.75 -13.04 -19.86
CA GLY A 89 -0.71 -13.03 -19.80
C GLY A 89 -1.37 -12.26 -20.93
N ALA A 90 -2.69 -12.13 -20.86
CA ALA A 90 -3.49 -11.35 -21.79
C ALA A 90 -4.19 -10.21 -21.07
N TYR A 91 -4.29 -9.08 -21.72
CA TYR A 91 -4.86 -7.85 -21.19
C TYR A 91 -6.23 -8.04 -20.53
N GLU A 92 -7.15 -8.71 -21.22
CA GLU A 92 -8.52 -8.93 -20.76
C GLU A 92 -8.55 -9.72 -19.46
N TYR A 93 -7.68 -10.71 -19.32
CA TYR A 93 -7.57 -11.50 -18.09
C TYR A 93 -6.92 -10.71 -16.96
N LYS A 94 -5.96 -9.81 -17.25
CA LYS A 94 -5.36 -8.94 -16.25
C LYS A 94 -6.38 -7.96 -15.68
N VAL A 95 -7.26 -7.40 -16.50
CA VAL A 95 -8.36 -6.53 -16.05
C VAL A 95 -9.27 -7.27 -15.06
N ILE A 96 -9.67 -8.50 -15.41
CA ILE A 96 -10.52 -9.33 -14.53
C ILE A 96 -9.79 -9.67 -13.21
N LYS A 97 -8.51 -10.05 -13.29
CA LYS A 97 -7.71 -10.43 -12.14
C LYS A 97 -7.45 -9.27 -11.19
N ASN A 98 -7.10 -8.09 -11.69
CA ASN A 98 -6.91 -6.89 -10.87
C ASN A 98 -8.20 -6.52 -10.14
N ARG A 99 -9.34 -6.56 -10.84
CA ARG A 99 -10.64 -6.34 -10.21
C ARG A 99 -10.96 -7.41 -9.15
N LEU A 100 -10.67 -8.66 -9.45
CA LEU A 100 -10.89 -9.78 -8.52
C LEU A 100 -10.02 -9.60 -7.27
N ALA A 101 -8.74 -9.23 -7.43
CA ALA A 101 -7.83 -8.94 -6.33
C ALA A 101 -8.36 -7.82 -5.42
N ALA A 102 -8.89 -6.74 -5.98
CA ALA A 102 -9.46 -5.65 -5.19
C ALA A 102 -10.75 -6.05 -4.45
N VAL A 103 -11.66 -6.78 -5.11
CA VAL A 103 -13.01 -7.04 -4.55
C VAL A 103 -13.04 -8.26 -3.64
N LYS A 104 -12.15 -9.25 -3.87
CA LYS A 104 -12.21 -10.54 -3.18
C LYS A 104 -11.06 -10.77 -2.20
N SER A 105 -10.07 -9.88 -2.13
CA SER A 105 -9.07 -9.99 -1.08
C SER A 105 -9.70 -9.77 0.30
N PRO A 106 -9.32 -10.59 1.30
CA PRO A 106 -9.82 -10.45 2.65
C PRO A 106 -9.49 -9.06 3.21
N GLY A 107 -10.45 -8.45 3.84
CA GLY A 107 -10.34 -7.13 4.44
C GLY A 107 -10.67 -7.13 5.92
N VAL A 108 -11.09 -5.98 6.44
CA VAL A 108 -11.45 -5.85 7.86
C VAL A 108 -12.66 -6.72 8.23
N GLU A 109 -13.51 -7.01 7.25
CA GLU A 109 -14.68 -7.87 7.39
C GLU A 109 -14.37 -9.31 7.81
N ASP A 110 -13.14 -9.77 7.56
CA ASP A 110 -12.67 -11.13 7.89
C ASP A 110 -12.00 -11.20 9.29
N LEU A 111 -11.79 -10.05 9.94
CA LEU A 111 -11.18 -9.97 11.26
C LEU A 111 -12.24 -10.09 12.35
N THR A 112 -12.64 -11.31 12.66
CA THR A 112 -13.66 -11.59 13.67
C THR A 112 -13.02 -12.03 14.98
N THR A 113 -13.52 -11.47 16.11
CA THR A 113 -13.18 -11.95 17.45
C THR A 113 -13.84 -13.29 17.69
N GLU A 114 -13.09 -14.28 18.12
CA GLU A 114 -13.61 -15.58 18.54
C GLU A 114 -13.72 -15.65 20.07
N ALA A 115 -14.82 -16.18 20.56
CA ALA A 115 -15.04 -16.42 21.96
C ALA A 115 -15.24 -17.91 22.23
N LEU A 116 -14.35 -18.51 23.02
CA LEU A 116 -14.40 -19.91 23.42
C LEU A 116 -14.79 -19.98 24.88
N SER A 117 -15.94 -20.57 25.19
CA SER A 117 -16.45 -20.76 26.55
C SER A 117 -16.41 -22.24 26.93
N GLY A 118 -16.03 -22.53 28.17
CA GLY A 118 -16.00 -23.87 28.76
C GLY A 118 -16.18 -23.81 30.26
N ASP A 119 -16.11 -24.97 30.93
CA ASP A 119 -16.31 -25.08 32.37
C ASP A 119 -15.28 -24.28 33.18
N ASP A 120 -14.08 -24.11 32.65
CA ASP A 120 -12.96 -23.43 33.30
C ASP A 120 -12.81 -21.93 32.96
N GLY A 121 -13.70 -21.39 32.10
CA GLY A 121 -13.70 -19.96 31.79
C GLY A 121 -14.01 -19.57 30.37
N LEU A 122 -13.66 -18.33 30.03
CA LEU A 122 -13.85 -17.69 28.73
C LEU A 122 -12.51 -17.26 28.14
N THR A 123 -12.23 -17.67 26.91
CA THR A 123 -11.06 -17.21 26.14
C THR A 123 -11.54 -16.38 24.95
N LEU A 124 -10.98 -15.19 24.79
CA LEU A 124 -11.14 -14.36 23.59
C LEU A 124 -9.89 -14.48 22.73
N VAL A 125 -10.09 -14.67 21.43
CA VAL A 125 -9.02 -14.71 20.43
C VAL A 125 -9.22 -13.56 19.46
N GLU A 126 -8.19 -12.73 19.36
CA GLU A 126 -8.18 -11.56 18.47
C GLU A 126 -6.87 -11.53 17.68
N TYR A 127 -6.94 -10.98 16.46
CA TYR A 127 -5.76 -10.78 15.63
C TYR A 127 -5.02 -9.50 16.03
N CYS A 128 -3.69 -9.60 16.18
CA CYS A 128 -2.80 -8.45 16.41
C CYS A 128 -1.92 -8.19 15.20
N PRO A 129 -1.52 -6.93 14.94
CA PRO A 129 -0.57 -6.61 13.88
C PRO A 129 0.84 -7.11 14.21
N PHE A 130 1.56 -7.54 13.18
CA PHE A 130 3.00 -7.83 13.26
C PHE A 130 3.87 -6.56 13.21
N GLY A 131 3.41 -5.54 12.49
CA GLY A 131 4.13 -4.30 12.25
C GLY A 131 4.44 -4.06 10.78
N VAL A 132 5.70 -3.77 10.46
CA VAL A 132 6.15 -3.56 9.07
C VAL A 132 6.33 -4.91 8.36
N ILE A 133 5.65 -5.08 7.25
CA ILE A 133 5.69 -6.29 6.43
C ILE A 133 6.49 -6.02 5.15
N GLY A 134 7.48 -6.86 4.86
CA GLY A 134 8.14 -6.88 3.55
C GLY A 134 7.38 -7.78 2.58
N ALA A 135 7.05 -7.27 1.39
CA ALA A 135 6.32 -8.00 0.38
C ALA A 135 7.05 -7.97 -0.97
N ILE A 136 7.28 -9.15 -1.54
CA ILE A 136 7.89 -9.28 -2.87
C ILE A 136 6.78 -9.44 -3.91
N ALA A 137 6.74 -8.55 -4.90
CA ALA A 137 5.82 -8.66 -6.01
C ALA A 137 6.46 -9.45 -7.16
N PRO A 138 5.85 -10.57 -7.59
CA PRO A 138 6.40 -11.40 -8.67
C PRO A 138 6.09 -10.83 -10.05
N THR A 139 6.91 -11.14 -11.05
CA THR A 139 6.68 -10.72 -12.45
C THR A 139 5.36 -11.24 -13.03
N THR A 140 4.90 -12.41 -12.60
CA THR A 140 3.69 -13.05 -13.14
C THR A 140 2.40 -12.31 -12.78
N ASN A 141 2.33 -11.74 -11.56
CA ASN A 141 1.15 -11.06 -11.03
C ASN A 141 1.56 -9.81 -10.23
N PRO A 142 2.24 -8.84 -10.84
CA PRO A 142 2.80 -7.71 -10.11
C PRO A 142 1.70 -6.84 -9.48
N THR A 143 0.73 -6.42 -10.26
CA THR A 143 -0.35 -5.53 -9.83
C THR A 143 -1.31 -6.21 -8.87
N GLU A 144 -1.73 -7.44 -9.15
CA GLU A 144 -2.62 -8.21 -8.30
C GLU A 144 -2.03 -8.47 -6.91
N THR A 145 -0.71 -8.74 -6.86
CA THR A 145 -0.01 -8.96 -5.58
C THR A 145 0.05 -7.71 -4.73
N VAL A 146 0.34 -6.55 -5.35
CA VAL A 146 0.34 -5.27 -4.63
C VAL A 146 -1.06 -4.95 -4.09
N ILE A 147 -2.10 -5.09 -4.91
CA ILE A 147 -3.49 -4.84 -4.51
C ILE A 147 -3.90 -5.75 -3.34
N CYS A 148 -3.72 -7.05 -3.50
CA CYS A 148 -4.13 -8.05 -2.53
C CYS A 148 -3.41 -7.88 -1.18
N ASN A 149 -2.07 -7.74 -1.22
CA ASN A 149 -1.27 -7.57 -0.01
C ASN A 149 -1.55 -6.22 0.66
N SER A 150 -1.76 -5.13 -0.09
CA SER A 150 -2.12 -3.84 0.51
C SER A 150 -3.41 -3.94 1.31
N ILE A 151 -4.45 -4.55 0.75
CA ILE A 151 -5.74 -4.73 1.41
C ILE A 151 -5.59 -5.58 2.68
N ALA A 152 -5.01 -6.77 2.57
CA ALA A 152 -4.91 -7.72 3.68
C ALA A 152 -3.99 -7.21 4.80
N VAL A 153 -2.84 -6.62 4.45
CA VAL A 153 -1.86 -6.10 5.41
C VAL A 153 -2.42 -4.91 6.18
N LEU A 154 -3.04 -3.95 5.48
CA LEU A 154 -3.67 -2.80 6.12
C LEU A 154 -4.88 -3.20 6.97
N ALA A 155 -5.73 -4.10 6.49
CA ALA A 155 -6.84 -4.62 7.30
C ALA A 155 -6.32 -5.18 8.64
N GLY A 156 -5.24 -5.97 8.61
CA GLY A 156 -4.60 -6.54 9.79
C GLY A 156 -3.87 -5.53 10.69
N GLY A 157 -3.90 -4.23 10.36
CA GLY A 157 -3.26 -3.18 11.17
C GLY A 157 -1.75 -3.06 10.98
N ASN A 158 -1.22 -3.59 9.88
CA ASN A 158 0.20 -3.56 9.54
C ASN A 158 0.47 -2.52 8.45
N THR A 159 1.75 -2.16 8.27
CA THR A 159 2.24 -1.42 7.10
C THR A 159 3.05 -2.34 6.20
N VAL A 160 3.23 -1.97 4.94
CA VAL A 160 3.91 -2.82 3.95
C VAL A 160 4.94 -2.05 3.14
N VAL A 161 6.08 -2.68 2.92
CA VAL A 161 7.10 -2.24 1.98
C VAL A 161 7.15 -3.26 0.85
N PHE A 162 6.90 -2.79 -0.37
CA PHE A 162 6.96 -3.63 -1.57
C PHE A 162 8.36 -3.59 -2.19
N SER A 163 8.86 -4.76 -2.53
CA SER A 163 10.05 -4.93 -3.37
C SER A 163 9.62 -5.67 -4.64
N PRO A 164 9.41 -4.95 -5.74
CA PRO A 164 9.05 -5.60 -7.00
C PRO A 164 10.24 -6.38 -7.56
N GLN A 165 9.95 -7.47 -8.22
CA GLN A 165 10.97 -8.23 -8.96
C GLN A 165 11.47 -7.37 -10.12
N PRO A 166 12.81 -7.32 -10.43
CA PRO A 166 13.37 -6.37 -11.41
C PRO A 166 12.82 -6.42 -12.84
N ARG A 167 11.98 -7.41 -13.15
CA ARG A 167 11.31 -7.55 -14.45
C ARG A 167 9.79 -7.35 -14.37
N SER A 168 9.32 -6.82 -13.25
CA SER A 168 7.89 -6.54 -13.06
C SER A 168 7.61 -5.08 -12.91
#